data_158c7ac07413e7db35963332b40cd8c1
#
_entry.id   158c7ac07413e7db35963332b40cd8c1
#
_cell.length_a   1.000
_cell.length_b   1.000
_cell.length_c   1.000
_cell.angle_alpha   90.00
_cell.angle_beta   90.00
_cell.angle_gamma   90.00
#
_symmetry.space_group_name_H-M   'P 1'
#
loop_
_entity.id
_entity.type
_entity.pdbx_description
1 polymer ?
#
loop_
_entity_poly.entity_id
_entity_poly.type
_entity_poly.pdbx_seq_one_letter_code
_entity_poly.pdbx_strand_id
1 'polypeptide(L)'
;GSPMVIGVGKDNSEFFVASDASPIVEYTKNVVYVDDEQVVTAEIGKQLQIWNLDKTRADVKINEVDMDIDMLSKGGFPHFMLKEIFDQPKCLRDCMRGRLFAKTSTSEKKAGRNNYIDANDIVLSAVKNNKDRLMSAKRFIIVACGTSWHAGLIGKQLIEQYCQIPVEVDYASEFRYRNPIVYPSDVVIAISQSGETADTLAAIELAKSKGACIFGIVNAVGSSIA
;
A
#
# COMPACT_ATOMS: atom_id res chain seq x y z
N GLY A 1 1.77 -5.71 15.14
CA GLY A 1 0.39 -5.90 15.57
C GLY A 1 -0.60 -5.41 14.52
N SER A 2 -1.91 -5.52 14.77
CA SER A 2 -2.87 -4.83 13.91
C SER A 2 -2.79 -3.34 14.20
N PRO A 3 -2.82 -2.46 13.18
CA PRO A 3 -2.82 -1.02 13.40
C PRO A 3 -4.03 -0.63 14.25
N MET A 4 -3.86 0.41 15.06
CA MET A 4 -4.95 0.98 15.85
C MET A 4 -5.03 2.49 15.61
N VAL A 5 -6.22 2.95 15.22
CA VAL A 5 -6.52 4.36 14.97
C VAL A 5 -7.61 4.81 15.92
N ILE A 6 -7.41 5.96 16.56
CA ILE A 6 -8.38 6.54 17.47
C ILE A 6 -8.87 7.86 16.91
N GLY A 7 -10.17 7.92 16.61
CA GLY A 7 -10.86 9.15 16.29
C GLY A 7 -11.16 9.96 17.52
N VAL A 8 -10.87 11.25 17.48
CA VAL A 8 -11.12 12.19 18.58
C VAL A 8 -12.27 13.10 18.18
N GLY A 9 -13.40 12.96 18.85
CA GLY A 9 -14.56 13.80 18.64
C GLY A 9 -14.36 15.23 19.16
N LYS A 10 -15.27 16.12 18.80
CA LYS A 10 -15.23 17.53 19.22
C LYS A 10 -15.18 17.63 20.74
N ASP A 11 -14.24 18.43 21.26
CA ASP A 11 -14.05 18.67 22.69
C ASP A 11 -13.84 17.39 23.52
N ASN A 12 -13.31 16.33 22.91
CA ASN A 12 -13.11 15.00 23.52
C ASN A 12 -14.42 14.39 24.07
N SER A 13 -15.56 14.74 23.48
CA SER A 13 -16.89 14.24 23.93
C SER A 13 -17.11 12.76 23.58
N GLU A 14 -16.34 12.23 22.64
CA GLU A 14 -16.43 10.86 22.19
C GLU A 14 -15.11 10.40 21.54
N PHE A 15 -14.88 9.10 21.56
CA PHE A 15 -13.72 8.47 20.95
C PHE A 15 -14.16 7.28 20.11
N PHE A 16 -13.55 7.14 18.93
CA PHE A 16 -13.79 6.04 17.99
C PHE A 16 -12.52 5.21 17.88
N VAL A 17 -12.63 3.89 17.86
CA VAL A 17 -11.48 2.98 17.75
C VAL A 17 -11.69 2.06 16.57
N ALA A 18 -10.72 2.01 15.67
CA ALA A 18 -10.76 1.14 14.50
C ALA A 18 -9.34 0.70 14.09
N SER A 19 -9.26 -0.25 13.16
CA SER A 19 -7.99 -0.69 12.57
C SER A 19 -7.48 0.24 11.46
N ASP A 20 -8.33 1.12 10.93
CA ASP A 20 -7.97 2.17 9.97
C ASP A 20 -8.89 3.39 10.14
N ALA A 21 -8.57 4.49 9.45
CA ALA A 21 -9.31 5.74 9.59
C ALA A 21 -10.66 5.77 8.86
N SER A 22 -10.88 4.88 7.87
CA SER A 22 -12.06 4.95 6.99
C SER A 22 -13.40 4.90 7.73
N PRO A 23 -13.64 4.01 8.71
CA PRO A 23 -14.90 4.00 9.45
C PRO A 23 -15.03 5.15 10.44
N ILE A 24 -13.95 5.88 10.73
CA ILE A 24 -13.91 6.98 11.70
C ILE A 24 -14.25 8.32 11.03
N VAL A 25 -13.88 8.50 9.77
CA VAL A 25 -13.95 9.81 9.06
C VAL A 25 -15.39 10.36 8.96
N GLU A 26 -16.40 9.49 8.97
CA GLU A 26 -17.80 9.93 9.02
C GLU A 26 -18.15 10.69 10.31
N TYR A 27 -17.43 10.44 11.40
CA TYR A 27 -17.70 11.02 12.71
C TYR A 27 -16.71 12.13 13.08
N THR A 28 -15.43 11.93 12.77
CA THR A 28 -14.38 12.92 13.01
C THR A 28 -13.23 12.76 12.03
N LYS A 29 -12.66 13.88 11.61
CA LYS A 29 -11.43 13.90 10.80
C LYS A 29 -10.16 13.88 11.65
N ASN A 30 -10.27 14.10 12.95
CA ASN A 30 -9.14 14.12 13.85
C ASN A 30 -8.83 12.70 14.33
N VAL A 31 -7.69 12.18 13.91
CA VAL A 31 -7.28 10.81 14.27
C VAL A 31 -5.89 10.79 14.88
N VAL A 32 -5.68 9.81 15.75
CA VAL A 32 -4.39 9.48 16.35
C VAL A 32 -4.04 8.05 15.95
N TYR A 33 -2.89 7.88 15.30
CA TYR A 33 -2.32 6.57 15.03
C TYR A 33 -1.53 6.13 16.25
N VAL A 34 -1.79 4.92 16.69
CA VAL A 34 -1.13 4.35 17.89
C VAL A 34 -0.03 3.41 17.41
N ASP A 35 1.20 3.68 17.87
CA ASP A 35 2.36 2.87 17.54
C ASP A 35 2.35 1.53 18.28
N ASP A 36 3.16 0.58 17.82
CA ASP A 36 3.37 -0.68 18.54
C ASP A 36 3.93 -0.41 19.96
N GLU A 37 3.57 -1.29 20.89
CA GLU A 37 3.98 -1.19 22.31
C GLU A 37 3.46 0.06 23.07
N GLN A 38 2.37 0.65 22.57
CA GLN A 38 1.68 1.75 23.25
C GLN A 38 0.35 1.33 23.87
N VAL A 39 0.01 1.96 24.97
CA VAL A 39 -1.27 1.84 25.69
C VAL A 39 -1.95 3.19 25.69
N VAL A 40 -3.22 3.21 25.28
CA VAL A 40 -4.00 4.45 25.21
C VAL A 40 -5.08 4.47 26.27
N THR A 41 -5.23 5.59 26.93
CA THR A 41 -6.34 5.87 27.84
C THR A 41 -7.20 6.99 27.27
N ALA A 42 -8.46 6.69 27.02
CA ALA A 42 -9.47 7.63 26.56
C ALA A 42 -10.55 7.78 27.64
N GLU A 43 -10.76 9.00 28.08
CA GLU A 43 -11.81 9.35 29.05
C GLU A 43 -12.60 10.54 28.50
N ILE A 44 -13.93 10.43 28.45
CA ILE A 44 -14.80 11.48 27.91
C ILE A 44 -14.56 12.81 28.63
N GLY A 45 -14.40 13.87 27.88
CA GLY A 45 -14.11 15.21 28.36
C GLY A 45 -12.65 15.47 28.78
N LYS A 46 -11.77 14.46 28.63
CA LYS A 46 -10.34 14.61 28.89
C LYS A 46 -9.52 14.39 27.62
N GLN A 47 -8.32 14.94 27.60
CA GLN A 47 -7.38 14.68 26.50
C GLN A 47 -6.93 13.23 26.52
N LEU A 48 -6.80 12.65 25.32
CA LEU A 48 -6.23 11.34 25.10
C LEU A 48 -4.83 11.25 25.74
N GLN A 49 -4.51 10.13 26.35
CA GLN A 49 -3.18 9.88 26.93
C GLN A 49 -2.61 8.60 26.34
N ILE A 50 -1.35 8.67 25.92
CA ILE A 50 -0.62 7.54 25.36
C ILE A 50 0.59 7.27 26.26
N TRP A 51 0.80 6.00 26.54
CA TRP A 51 1.90 5.51 27.38
C TRP A 51 2.63 4.41 26.63
N ASN A 52 3.95 4.44 26.64
CA ASN A 52 4.77 3.32 26.21
C ASN A 52 4.74 2.20 27.27
N LEU A 53 5.07 0.96 26.91
CA LEU A 53 5.10 -0.17 27.85
C LEU A 53 6.09 0.05 29.01
N ASP A 54 7.12 0.87 28.83
CA ASP A 54 8.05 1.28 29.88
C ASP A 54 7.48 2.33 30.85
N LYS A 55 6.19 2.67 30.70
CA LYS A 55 5.45 3.68 31.46
C LYS A 55 5.88 5.13 31.22
N THR A 56 6.65 5.41 30.20
CA THR A 56 6.89 6.78 29.75
C THR A 56 5.69 7.32 29.00
N ARG A 57 5.42 8.62 29.13
CA ARG A 57 4.33 9.26 28.40
C ARG A 57 4.77 9.55 26.97
N ALA A 58 3.96 9.14 26.01
CA ALA A 58 4.16 9.46 24.61
C ALA A 58 3.37 10.72 24.19
N ASP A 59 3.87 11.43 23.19
CA ASP A 59 3.18 12.59 22.63
C ASP A 59 1.97 12.17 21.82
N VAL A 60 0.84 12.83 22.04
CA VAL A 60 -0.38 12.62 21.27
C VAL A 60 -0.32 13.51 20.03
N LYS A 61 -0.13 12.90 18.85
CA LYS A 61 -0.17 13.60 17.57
C LYS A 61 -1.52 13.42 16.92
N ILE A 62 -2.33 14.47 16.91
CA ILE A 62 -3.60 14.48 16.18
C ILE A 62 -3.31 14.81 14.72
N ASN A 63 -3.69 13.92 13.83
CA ASN A 63 -3.61 14.10 12.38
C ASN A 63 -4.99 14.39 11.84
N GLU A 64 -5.11 15.37 10.95
CA GLU A 64 -6.35 15.60 10.23
C GLU A 64 -6.34 14.75 8.96
N VAL A 65 -7.35 13.86 8.84
CA VAL A 65 -7.50 12.99 7.67
C VAL A 65 -8.30 13.71 6.61
N ASP A 66 -7.64 14.06 5.52
CA ASP A 66 -8.30 14.63 4.33
C ASP A 66 -8.72 13.51 3.37
N MET A 67 -9.72 12.72 3.78
CA MET A 67 -10.35 11.73 2.92
C MET A 67 -11.61 12.30 2.29
N ASP A 68 -11.74 12.12 0.99
CA ASP A 68 -12.94 12.49 0.25
C ASP A 68 -14.10 11.55 0.66
N ILE A 69 -15.13 12.12 1.31
CA ILE A 69 -16.30 11.36 1.78
C ILE A 69 -17.01 10.66 0.61
N ASP A 70 -16.93 11.20 -0.60
CA ASP A 70 -17.48 10.57 -1.81
C ASP A 70 -16.76 9.24 -2.14
N MET A 71 -15.49 9.08 -1.79
CA MET A 71 -14.76 7.81 -1.95
C MET A 71 -15.22 6.76 -0.94
N LEU A 72 -15.65 7.16 0.24
CA LEU A 72 -16.18 6.27 1.27
C LEU A 72 -17.64 5.88 1.02
N SER A 73 -18.36 6.67 0.25
CA SER A 73 -19.75 6.37 -0.11
C SER A 73 -19.83 5.28 -1.18
N LYS A 74 -20.91 4.50 -1.16
CA LYS A 74 -21.19 3.51 -2.21
C LYS A 74 -21.49 4.13 -3.58
N GLY A 75 -21.59 5.47 -3.69
CA GLY A 75 -21.82 6.18 -4.95
C GLY A 75 -23.07 5.71 -5.70
N GLY A 76 -24.14 5.36 -4.98
CA GLY A 76 -25.39 4.83 -5.56
C GLY A 76 -25.39 3.33 -5.86
N PHE A 77 -24.29 2.62 -5.61
CA PHE A 77 -24.23 1.17 -5.75
C PHE A 77 -24.73 0.45 -4.48
N PRO A 78 -25.40 -0.71 -4.59
CA PRO A 78 -25.87 -1.47 -3.42
C PRO A 78 -24.72 -2.06 -2.60
N HIS A 79 -23.57 -2.35 -3.24
CA HIS A 79 -22.40 -2.98 -2.62
C HIS A 79 -21.11 -2.29 -3.03
N PHE A 80 -20.13 -2.23 -2.12
CA PHE A 80 -18.79 -1.68 -2.40
C PHE A 80 -18.09 -2.43 -3.53
N MET A 81 -18.11 -3.75 -3.52
CA MET A 81 -17.50 -4.57 -4.57
C MET A 81 -18.04 -4.22 -5.96
N LEU A 82 -19.35 -3.97 -6.10
CA LEU A 82 -19.94 -3.58 -7.37
C LEU A 82 -19.45 -2.19 -7.81
N LYS A 83 -19.39 -1.23 -6.89
CA LYS A 83 -18.78 0.08 -7.13
C LYS A 83 -17.34 -0.07 -7.64
N GLU A 84 -16.51 -0.85 -6.94
CA GLU A 84 -15.10 -1.06 -7.29
C GLU A 84 -14.92 -1.71 -8.67
N ILE A 85 -15.82 -2.63 -9.06
CA ILE A 85 -15.83 -3.20 -10.41
C ILE A 85 -16.00 -2.10 -11.46
N PHE A 86 -16.95 -1.18 -11.25
CA PHE A 86 -17.18 -0.08 -12.18
C PHE A 86 -16.15 1.04 -12.10
N ASP A 87 -15.46 1.18 -10.99
CA ASP A 87 -14.37 2.15 -10.80
C ASP A 87 -13.06 1.72 -11.49
N GLN A 88 -12.89 0.46 -11.87
CA GLN A 88 -11.65 -0.06 -12.46
C GLN A 88 -11.09 0.79 -13.62
N PRO A 89 -11.89 1.25 -14.61
CA PRO A 89 -11.36 2.05 -15.70
C PRO A 89 -10.77 3.39 -15.24
N LYS A 90 -11.34 3.98 -14.19
CA LYS A 90 -10.83 5.22 -13.57
C LYS A 90 -9.54 4.93 -12.81
N CYS A 91 -9.54 3.91 -11.95
CA CYS A 91 -8.38 3.52 -11.16
C CYS A 91 -7.16 3.18 -12.03
N LEU A 92 -7.36 2.45 -13.14
CA LEU A 92 -6.29 2.14 -14.09
C LEU A 92 -5.70 3.40 -14.73
N ARG A 93 -6.55 4.35 -15.15
CA ARG A 93 -6.06 5.63 -15.68
C ARG A 93 -5.28 6.42 -14.64
N ASP A 94 -5.76 6.45 -13.40
CA ASP A 94 -5.10 7.16 -12.31
C ASP A 94 -3.74 6.51 -11.96
N CYS A 95 -3.63 5.19 -11.97
CA CYS A 95 -2.36 4.47 -11.80
C CYS A 95 -1.33 4.79 -12.89
N MET A 96 -1.78 5.06 -14.12
CA MET A 96 -0.89 5.38 -15.24
C MET A 96 -0.49 6.85 -15.28
N ARG A 97 -1.22 7.73 -14.59
CA ARG A 97 -1.01 9.18 -14.61
C ARG A 97 0.39 9.54 -14.11
N GLY A 98 1.14 10.30 -14.91
CA GLY A 98 2.51 10.70 -14.60
C GLY A 98 3.56 9.58 -14.70
N ARG A 99 3.14 8.36 -15.08
CA ARG A 99 4.04 7.21 -15.24
C ARG A 99 4.20 6.77 -16.69
N LEU A 100 3.20 7.03 -17.53
CA LEU A 100 3.23 6.75 -18.95
C LEU A 100 3.24 8.06 -19.74
N PHE A 101 4.20 8.23 -20.63
CA PHE A 101 4.30 9.38 -21.51
C PHE A 101 4.18 8.93 -22.96
N ALA A 102 3.13 9.41 -23.64
CA ALA A 102 3.01 9.26 -25.08
C ALA A 102 3.90 10.32 -25.75
N LYS A 103 4.79 9.91 -26.66
CA LYS A 103 5.38 10.85 -27.62
C LYS A 103 4.27 11.32 -28.56
N THR A 104 3.77 12.52 -28.35
CA THR A 104 2.93 13.19 -29.33
C THR A 104 3.78 13.50 -30.56
N SER A 105 3.71 12.70 -31.60
CA SER A 105 4.17 13.12 -32.92
C SER A 105 3.26 14.28 -33.35
N THR A 106 3.86 15.42 -33.65
CA THR A 106 3.18 16.66 -34.05
C THR A 106 2.33 16.53 -35.32
N SER A 107 2.41 15.40 -36.03
CA SER A 107 1.70 15.12 -37.27
C SER A 107 0.31 14.47 -37.10
N GLU A 108 -0.04 13.92 -35.94
CA GLU A 108 -1.29 13.13 -35.78
C GLU A 108 -2.44 13.85 -35.06
N LYS A 109 -2.29 15.14 -34.74
CA LYS A 109 -3.37 15.96 -34.13
C LYS A 109 -4.60 16.16 -35.02
N LYS A 110 -4.64 15.64 -36.24
CA LYS A 110 -5.71 15.90 -37.23
C LYS A 110 -6.64 14.73 -37.51
N ALA A 111 -6.42 13.57 -36.99
CA ALA A 111 -7.33 12.42 -37.20
C ALA A 111 -7.87 11.95 -35.85
N GLY A 112 -9.15 12.18 -35.59
CA GLY A 112 -9.89 11.75 -34.40
C GLY A 112 -9.98 10.22 -34.22
N ARG A 113 -8.84 9.55 -34.11
CA ARG A 113 -8.73 8.11 -33.83
C ARG A 113 -8.37 7.89 -32.37
N ASN A 114 -9.05 6.93 -31.77
CA ASN A 114 -8.84 6.43 -30.42
C ASN A 114 -7.33 6.36 -30.11
N ASN A 115 -6.92 7.15 -29.11
CA ASN A 115 -5.55 7.18 -28.61
C ASN A 115 -5.16 5.84 -27.99
N TYR A 116 -4.61 4.93 -28.79
CA TYR A 116 -3.68 3.96 -28.24
C TYR A 116 -2.47 4.77 -27.76
N ILE A 117 -2.23 4.73 -26.44
CA ILE A 117 -1.03 5.31 -25.86
C ILE A 117 0.12 4.39 -26.31
N ASP A 118 0.83 4.81 -27.32
CA ASP A 118 2.12 4.23 -27.64
C ASP A 118 3.09 4.74 -26.57
N ALA A 119 3.12 4.03 -25.44
CA ALA A 119 3.92 4.41 -24.28
C ALA A 119 5.40 4.14 -24.61
N ASN A 120 6.05 5.13 -25.21
CA ASN A 120 7.46 5.05 -25.53
C ASN A 120 8.37 5.21 -24.30
N ASP A 121 7.81 5.61 -23.16
CA ASP A 121 8.59 5.74 -21.92
C ASP A 121 7.73 5.52 -20.68
N ILE A 122 8.29 4.77 -19.74
CA ILE A 122 7.69 4.49 -18.42
C ILE A 122 8.56 5.13 -17.36
N VAL A 123 7.99 6.06 -16.58
CA VAL A 123 8.69 6.71 -15.48
C VAL A 123 8.30 6.09 -14.14
N LEU A 124 9.17 5.23 -13.64
CA LEU A 124 9.10 4.65 -12.30
C LEU A 124 10.42 4.94 -11.59
N SER A 125 10.44 5.98 -10.75
CA SER A 125 11.66 6.48 -10.10
C SER A 125 12.37 5.40 -9.28
N ALA A 126 11.63 4.57 -8.53
CA ALA A 126 12.20 3.47 -7.77
C ALA A 126 12.92 2.46 -8.66
N VAL A 127 12.35 2.11 -9.81
CA VAL A 127 12.96 1.20 -10.79
C VAL A 127 14.20 1.84 -11.41
N LYS A 128 14.12 3.10 -11.81
CA LYS A 128 15.24 3.82 -12.41
C LYS A 128 16.42 3.96 -11.46
N ASN A 129 16.17 4.30 -10.21
CA ASN A 129 17.20 4.50 -9.19
C ASN A 129 17.88 3.19 -8.74
N ASN A 130 17.21 2.06 -8.94
CA ASN A 130 17.71 0.74 -8.56
C ASN A 130 17.96 -0.18 -9.77
N LYS A 131 18.19 0.39 -10.95
CA LYS A 131 18.31 -0.34 -12.21
C LYS A 131 19.36 -1.45 -12.14
N ASP A 132 20.56 -1.15 -11.64
CA ASP A 132 21.68 -2.11 -11.59
C ASP A 132 21.34 -3.28 -10.68
N ARG A 133 20.65 -3.00 -9.58
CA ARG A 133 20.20 -4.03 -8.64
C ARG A 133 19.15 -4.96 -9.28
N LEU A 134 18.18 -4.39 -10.00
CA LEU A 134 17.16 -5.16 -10.72
C LEU A 134 17.76 -5.99 -11.86
N MET A 135 18.68 -5.41 -12.62
CA MET A 135 19.37 -6.11 -13.73
C MET A 135 20.29 -7.25 -13.28
N SER A 136 20.83 -7.15 -12.06
CA SER A 136 21.68 -8.20 -11.47
C SER A 136 20.90 -9.26 -10.70
N ALA A 137 19.61 -9.08 -10.50
CA ALA A 137 18.75 -10.02 -9.78
C ALA A 137 18.77 -11.41 -10.43
N LYS A 138 18.91 -12.45 -9.61
CA LYS A 138 18.86 -13.84 -10.06
C LYS A 138 17.50 -14.48 -9.87
N ARG A 139 16.69 -13.90 -9.00
CA ARG A 139 15.32 -14.33 -8.68
C ARG A 139 14.53 -13.18 -8.13
N PHE A 140 13.24 -13.15 -8.44
CA PHE A 140 12.25 -12.32 -7.77
C PHE A 140 11.38 -13.17 -6.84
N ILE A 141 11.02 -12.63 -5.71
CA ILE A 141 10.05 -13.22 -4.78
C ILE A 141 8.93 -12.20 -4.57
N ILE A 142 7.70 -12.57 -4.85
CA ILE A 142 6.53 -11.72 -4.61
C ILE A 142 5.85 -12.20 -3.33
N VAL A 143 5.64 -11.30 -2.37
CA VAL A 143 4.97 -11.59 -1.10
C VAL A 143 3.72 -10.71 -0.97
N ALA A 144 2.58 -11.32 -0.68
CA ALA A 144 1.32 -10.61 -0.55
C ALA A 144 0.28 -11.47 0.18
N CYS A 145 -0.87 -10.88 0.48
CA CYS A 145 -2.04 -11.56 1.04
C CYS A 145 -3.28 -11.29 0.17
N GLY A 146 -4.24 -12.22 0.19
CA GLY A 146 -5.54 -12.06 -0.46
C GLY A 146 -5.44 -11.82 -1.98
N THR A 147 -6.20 -10.85 -2.47
CA THR A 147 -6.24 -10.51 -3.90
C THR A 147 -4.94 -9.93 -4.42
N SER A 148 -4.13 -9.31 -3.57
CA SER A 148 -2.77 -8.86 -3.91
C SER A 148 -1.85 -10.05 -4.24
N TRP A 149 -2.01 -11.20 -3.56
CA TRP A 149 -1.30 -12.42 -3.90
C TRP A 149 -1.71 -12.95 -5.29
N HIS A 150 -3.02 -12.91 -5.61
CA HIS A 150 -3.50 -13.26 -6.96
C HIS A 150 -2.91 -12.34 -8.04
N ALA A 151 -2.79 -11.04 -7.78
CA ALA A 151 -2.10 -10.13 -8.68
C ALA A 151 -0.62 -10.51 -8.83
N GLY A 152 0.02 -10.97 -7.75
CA GLY A 152 1.38 -11.51 -7.76
C GLY A 152 1.56 -12.70 -8.71
N LEU A 153 0.59 -13.61 -8.80
CA LEU A 153 0.63 -14.73 -9.74
C LEU A 153 0.67 -14.28 -11.20
N ILE A 154 -0.09 -13.23 -11.54
CA ILE A 154 -0.04 -12.63 -12.88
C ILE A 154 1.31 -11.94 -13.09
N GLY A 155 1.78 -11.19 -12.08
CA GLY A 155 3.10 -10.55 -12.09
C GLY A 155 4.24 -11.55 -12.35
N LYS A 156 4.17 -12.74 -11.72
CA LYS A 156 5.10 -13.84 -11.98
C LYS A 156 5.17 -14.19 -13.45
N GLN A 157 4.02 -14.48 -14.07
CA GLN A 157 3.97 -14.88 -15.49
C GLN A 157 4.57 -13.80 -16.40
N LEU A 158 4.24 -12.52 -16.15
CA LEU A 158 4.76 -11.41 -16.94
C LEU A 158 6.27 -11.24 -16.78
N ILE A 159 6.80 -11.30 -15.56
CA ILE A 159 8.23 -11.15 -15.31
C ILE A 159 9.00 -12.33 -15.91
N GLU A 160 8.55 -13.56 -15.69
CA GLU A 160 9.19 -14.75 -16.26
C GLU A 160 9.18 -14.71 -17.80
N GLN A 161 8.07 -14.29 -18.41
CA GLN A 161 7.94 -14.20 -19.85
C GLN A 161 8.86 -13.14 -20.47
N TYR A 162 8.89 -11.93 -19.90
CA TYR A 162 9.57 -10.80 -20.51
C TYR A 162 11.00 -10.61 -20.02
N CYS A 163 11.28 -10.95 -18.77
CA CYS A 163 12.61 -10.75 -18.17
C CYS A 163 13.45 -12.04 -18.13
N GLN A 164 12.85 -13.21 -18.32
CA GLN A 164 13.52 -14.54 -18.24
C GLN A 164 14.24 -14.73 -16.90
N ILE A 165 13.63 -14.24 -15.81
CA ILE A 165 14.13 -14.36 -14.45
C ILE A 165 13.11 -15.17 -13.64
N PRO A 166 13.53 -16.21 -12.87
CA PRO A 166 12.63 -17.00 -12.04
C PRO A 166 11.90 -16.14 -11.01
N VAL A 167 10.61 -16.41 -10.81
CA VAL A 167 9.78 -15.72 -9.83
C VAL A 167 9.05 -16.71 -8.94
N GLU A 168 9.17 -16.52 -7.64
CA GLU A 168 8.37 -17.20 -6.62
C GLU A 168 7.24 -16.27 -6.15
N VAL A 169 6.08 -16.83 -5.82
CA VAL A 169 4.97 -16.05 -5.25
C VAL A 169 4.47 -16.76 -4.01
N ASP A 170 4.62 -16.10 -2.88
CA ASP A 170 4.24 -16.64 -1.58
C ASP A 170 3.15 -15.82 -0.90
N TYR A 171 2.31 -16.51 -0.13
CA TYR A 171 1.55 -15.83 0.91
C TYR A 171 2.51 -15.23 1.94
N ALA A 172 2.34 -13.95 2.26
CA ALA A 172 3.20 -13.30 3.25
C ALA A 172 3.10 -13.96 4.64
N SER A 173 1.93 -14.49 5.00
CA SER A 173 1.72 -15.28 6.22
C SER A 173 2.58 -16.54 6.25
N GLU A 174 2.64 -17.27 5.15
CA GLU A 174 3.46 -18.49 5.07
C GLU A 174 4.95 -18.15 5.01
N PHE A 175 5.31 -17.13 4.23
CA PHE A 175 6.69 -16.69 4.06
C PHE A 175 7.35 -16.33 5.40
N ARG A 176 6.66 -15.60 6.27
CA ARG A 176 7.21 -15.19 7.56
C ARG A 176 7.51 -16.35 8.53
N TYR A 177 6.74 -17.44 8.46
CA TYR A 177 6.85 -18.54 9.42
C TYR A 177 7.70 -19.72 8.94
N ARG A 178 7.80 -19.94 7.63
CA ARG A 178 8.49 -21.11 7.08
C ARG A 178 10.03 -20.98 6.99
N ASN A 179 10.62 -19.89 7.47
CA ASN A 179 12.06 -19.59 7.31
C ASN A 179 12.54 -19.74 5.86
N PRO A 180 12.08 -18.92 4.93
CA PRO A 180 12.36 -19.06 3.49
C PRO A 180 13.83 -18.88 3.19
N ILE A 181 14.29 -19.53 2.12
CA ILE A 181 15.63 -19.31 1.56
C ILE A 181 15.58 -17.98 0.78
N VAL A 182 16.29 -16.98 1.28
CA VAL A 182 16.42 -15.66 0.67
C VAL A 182 17.89 -15.31 0.61
N TYR A 183 18.35 -14.87 -0.56
CA TYR A 183 19.73 -14.47 -0.80
C TYR A 183 19.84 -12.94 -0.94
N PRO A 184 21.02 -12.35 -0.65
CA PRO A 184 21.26 -10.93 -0.92
C PRO A 184 21.10 -10.54 -2.40
N SER A 185 21.17 -11.48 -3.33
CA SER A 185 20.93 -11.26 -4.76
C SER A 185 19.46 -11.27 -5.16
N ASP A 186 18.56 -11.66 -4.26
CA ASP A 186 17.13 -11.68 -4.54
C ASP A 186 16.53 -10.28 -4.48
N VAL A 187 15.46 -10.08 -5.23
CA VAL A 187 14.58 -8.92 -5.15
C VAL A 187 13.23 -9.39 -4.66
N VAL A 188 12.78 -8.83 -3.55
CA VAL A 188 11.47 -9.14 -2.97
C VAL A 188 10.50 -8.01 -3.29
N ILE A 189 9.38 -8.35 -3.92
CA ILE A 189 8.31 -7.41 -4.27
C ILE A 189 7.13 -7.66 -3.32
N ALA A 190 6.81 -6.67 -2.51
CA ALA A 190 5.65 -6.69 -1.62
C ALA A 190 4.46 -5.96 -2.27
N ILE A 191 3.31 -6.62 -2.34
CA ILE A 191 2.10 -6.02 -2.90
C ILE A 191 1.06 -5.85 -1.78
N SER A 192 0.61 -4.62 -1.57
CA SER A 192 -0.41 -4.32 -0.56
C SER A 192 -1.29 -3.14 -0.99
N GLN A 193 -2.60 -3.26 -0.82
CA GLN A 193 -3.52 -2.16 -1.05
C GLN A 193 -3.46 -1.17 0.11
N SER A 194 -3.65 -1.61 1.36
CA SER A 194 -3.63 -0.76 2.55
C SER A 194 -2.23 -0.30 2.95
N GLY A 195 -1.21 -1.12 2.63
CA GLY A 195 0.14 -0.92 3.12
C GLY A 195 0.34 -1.18 4.62
N GLU A 196 -0.68 -1.78 5.27
CA GLU A 196 -0.70 -2.05 6.72
C GLU A 196 -0.87 -3.54 7.05
N THR A 197 -0.78 -4.43 6.05
CA THR A 197 -0.93 -5.86 6.27
C THR A 197 0.23 -6.41 7.11
N ALA A 198 -0.04 -6.80 8.34
CA ALA A 198 0.96 -7.22 9.32
C ALA A 198 1.87 -8.36 8.83
N ASP A 199 1.29 -9.35 8.14
CA ASP A 199 2.06 -10.46 7.58
C ASP A 199 2.99 -10.00 6.44
N THR A 200 2.54 -9.06 5.63
CA THR A 200 3.36 -8.49 4.55
C THR A 200 4.51 -7.66 5.11
N LEU A 201 4.27 -6.85 6.14
CA LEU A 201 5.32 -6.13 6.86
C LEU A 201 6.37 -7.08 7.43
N ALA A 202 5.93 -8.10 8.17
CA ALA A 202 6.85 -9.07 8.77
C ALA A 202 7.64 -9.87 7.70
N ALA A 203 7.03 -10.18 6.55
CA ALA A 203 7.72 -10.81 5.43
C ALA A 203 8.80 -9.90 4.84
N ILE A 204 8.51 -8.59 4.70
CA ILE A 204 9.48 -7.58 4.26
C ILE A 204 10.67 -7.49 5.22
N GLU A 205 10.42 -7.38 6.52
CA GLU A 205 11.45 -7.29 7.53
C GLU A 205 12.35 -8.53 7.54
N LEU A 206 11.74 -9.72 7.45
CA LEU A 206 12.48 -10.97 7.34
C LEU A 206 13.37 -11.01 6.09
N ALA A 207 12.83 -10.64 4.93
CA ALA A 207 13.60 -10.60 3.69
C ALA A 207 14.75 -9.58 3.74
N LYS A 208 14.47 -8.39 4.31
CA LYS A 208 15.45 -7.32 4.52
C LYS A 208 16.57 -7.75 5.46
N SER A 209 16.24 -8.46 6.55
CA SER A 209 17.24 -8.99 7.48
C SER A 209 18.20 -10.01 6.84
N LYS A 210 17.75 -10.69 5.76
CA LYS A 210 18.55 -11.62 4.96
C LYS A 210 19.31 -10.93 3.81
N GLY A 211 19.21 -9.60 3.69
CA GLY A 211 19.93 -8.77 2.72
C GLY A 211 19.28 -8.62 1.36
N ALA A 212 18.05 -9.07 1.17
CA ALA A 212 17.33 -8.89 -0.09
C ALA A 212 16.99 -7.41 -0.34
N CYS A 213 16.88 -7.05 -1.60
CA CYS A 213 16.37 -5.74 -2.03
C CYS A 213 14.85 -5.76 -2.02
N ILE A 214 14.22 -4.78 -1.40
CA ILE A 214 12.77 -4.72 -1.27
C ILE A 214 12.18 -3.66 -2.20
N PHE A 215 11.12 -4.02 -2.91
CA PHE A 215 10.26 -3.11 -3.67
C PHE A 215 8.82 -3.22 -3.18
N GLY A 216 8.19 -2.09 -2.92
CA GLY A 216 6.77 -2.02 -2.58
C GLY A 216 5.91 -1.61 -3.78
N ILE A 217 4.80 -2.33 -4.00
CA ILE A 217 3.69 -1.90 -4.85
C ILE A 217 2.52 -1.65 -3.90
N VAL A 218 2.35 -0.38 -3.52
CA VAL A 218 1.43 0.00 -2.44
C VAL A 218 0.50 1.11 -2.93
N ASN A 219 -0.79 0.97 -2.65
CA ASN A 219 -1.76 1.99 -3.03
C ASN A 219 -1.83 3.14 -2.01
N ALA A 220 -1.79 2.84 -0.71
CA ALA A 220 -1.85 3.87 0.33
C ALA A 220 -0.49 4.52 0.54
N VAL A 221 -0.40 5.81 0.18
CA VAL A 221 0.80 6.63 0.38
C VAL A 221 1.00 6.91 1.87
N GLY A 222 2.26 6.80 2.34
CA GLY A 222 2.60 7.06 3.74
C GLY A 222 2.21 5.94 4.71
N SER A 223 1.82 4.78 4.19
CA SER A 223 1.60 3.59 5.00
C SER A 223 2.92 2.94 5.45
N SER A 224 2.84 1.99 6.39
CA SER A 224 4.01 1.33 6.98
C SER A 224 4.86 0.54 5.97
N ILE A 225 4.25 0.07 4.87
CA ILE A 225 4.96 -0.63 3.78
C ILE A 225 5.55 0.34 2.75
N ALA A 226 5.03 1.57 2.65
CA ALA A 226 5.38 2.56 1.60
C ALA A 226 6.77 3.28 1.82
#